data_ae568d2a272e0d5dd8e694a3d31d3c1d
#
_entry.id   ae568d2a272e0d5dd8e694a3d31d3c1d
#
_cell.length_a   1.000
_cell.length_b   1.000
_cell.length_c   1.000
_cell.angle_alpha   90.00
_cell.angle_beta   90.00
_cell.angle_gamma   90.00
#
_symmetry.space_group_name_H-M   'P 1'
#
loop_
_entity.id
_entity.type
_entity.pdbx_description
1 polymer ?
#
loop_
_entity_poly.entity_id
_entity_poly.type
_entity_poly.pdbx_seq_one_letter_code
_entity_poly.pdbx_strand_id
1 'polypeptide(L)'
;MTREFARYASFAQPSKAALTAVALSALLILGGCGGASAAKEEPPVDMVEQAHLTRTMLDAFVPEAIPVEARIAISAPSGAIGITVQEAAELKSFAQEYVRLGRGNVVVSVPTNASNSQSAAQVAQDVQRALFLGGVDFSKISAGPYQAQGQANAPILISFGRYETKPIVCAPWTSFDPRKTAENIPPDRFGCAQNANLAAMVADPGDFLGDRKDGTRDAARIQNGIDKHRKGGVPAVSGAVAVGGGK
;
A
#
# COMPACT_ATOMS: atom_id res chain seq x y z
N MET A 1 -13.11 19.62 -51.67
CA MET A 1 -13.81 18.44 -52.20
C MET A 1 -14.12 17.58 -51.01
N THR A 2 -15.33 17.73 -50.49
CA THR A 2 -16.50 16.82 -50.49
C THR A 2 -16.36 15.69 -49.49
N ARG A 3 -17.08 15.83 -48.37
CA ARG A 3 -18.45 15.33 -48.00
C ARG A 3 -18.45 13.96 -47.36
N GLU A 4 -18.97 13.95 -46.14
CA GLU A 4 -20.20 13.29 -45.62
C GLU A 4 -20.03 11.81 -45.29
N PHE A 5 -20.50 11.28 -44.16
CA PHE A 5 -21.88 11.13 -43.70
C PHE A 5 -21.96 10.76 -42.22
N ALA A 6 -22.75 11.53 -41.49
CA ALA A 6 -23.33 11.12 -40.22
C ALA A 6 -24.57 10.24 -40.50
N ARG A 7 -24.75 9.11 -39.80
CA ARG A 7 -26.03 8.42 -39.68
C ARG A 7 -26.42 8.21 -38.24
N TYR A 8 -27.38 9.03 -37.80
CA TYR A 8 -28.17 8.83 -36.61
C TYR A 8 -29.08 7.62 -36.82
N ALA A 9 -29.07 6.65 -35.93
CA ALA A 9 -30.08 5.62 -35.79
C ALA A 9 -31.09 6.06 -34.71
N SER A 10 -32.28 6.42 -35.14
CA SER A 10 -33.43 6.74 -34.32
C SER A 10 -33.99 5.46 -33.70
N PHE A 11 -34.03 5.34 -32.39
CA PHE A 11 -34.72 4.27 -31.67
C PHE A 11 -36.16 4.78 -31.36
N ALA A 12 -37.13 4.15 -31.97
CA ALA A 12 -38.57 4.37 -31.73
C ALA A 12 -38.96 3.80 -30.36
N GLN A 13 -39.66 4.61 -29.55
CA GLN A 13 -40.28 4.19 -28.30
C GLN A 13 -41.57 3.40 -28.56
N PRO A 14 -41.81 2.27 -27.86
CA PRO A 14 -43.12 1.61 -27.93
C PRO A 14 -44.17 2.34 -27.06
N SER A 15 -45.38 2.44 -27.60
CA SER A 15 -46.55 3.11 -27.05
C SER A 15 -47.08 2.44 -25.79
N LYS A 16 -47.59 3.28 -24.85
CA LYS A 16 -48.09 2.94 -23.51
C LYS A 16 -49.49 2.23 -23.48
N ALA A 17 -49.89 1.53 -24.53
CA ALA A 17 -51.25 0.97 -24.63
C ALA A 17 -51.40 -0.55 -24.47
N ALA A 18 -50.31 -1.28 -24.09
CA ALA A 18 -50.35 -2.75 -24.03
C ALA A 18 -50.16 -3.36 -22.63
N LEU A 19 -50.22 -2.58 -21.55
CA LEU A 19 -49.89 -3.05 -20.20
C LEU A 19 -51.04 -3.11 -19.19
N THR A 20 -52.31 -2.95 -19.63
CA THR A 20 -53.48 -2.94 -18.72
C THR A 20 -54.36 -4.19 -18.76
N ALA A 21 -54.01 -5.24 -19.50
CA ALA A 21 -54.86 -6.42 -19.64
C ALA A 21 -54.42 -7.71 -18.90
N VAL A 22 -53.35 -7.70 -18.15
CA VAL A 22 -52.83 -8.91 -17.44
C VAL A 22 -52.97 -8.84 -15.90
N ALA A 23 -53.45 -7.73 -15.34
CA ALA A 23 -53.47 -7.52 -13.88
C ALA A 23 -54.81 -7.92 -13.20
N LEU A 24 -55.77 -8.56 -13.86
CA LEU A 24 -57.10 -8.83 -13.28
C LEU A 24 -57.47 -10.31 -13.13
N SER A 25 -56.58 -11.27 -13.28
CA SER A 25 -56.91 -12.70 -13.17
C SER A 25 -56.13 -13.52 -12.16
N ALA A 26 -55.46 -12.90 -11.19
CA ALA A 26 -54.65 -13.61 -10.15
C ALA A 26 -55.13 -13.35 -8.70
N LEU A 27 -56.42 -13.03 -8.48
CA LEU A 27 -56.93 -12.69 -7.13
C LEU A 27 -57.98 -13.66 -6.62
N LEU A 28 -57.85 -14.95 -6.84
CA LEU A 28 -58.71 -15.94 -6.19
C LEU A 28 -57.97 -17.31 -6.16
N ILE A 29 -57.10 -17.55 -5.24
CA ILE A 29 -56.78 -18.87 -4.61
C ILE A 29 -55.66 -18.59 -3.58
N LEU A 30 -56.01 -18.70 -2.31
CA LEU A 30 -55.23 -19.27 -1.21
C LEU A 30 -55.57 -18.59 0.13
N GLY A 31 -56.75 -18.94 0.61
CA GLY A 31 -56.98 -18.96 2.06
C GLY A 31 -56.28 -20.16 2.63
N GLY A 32 -55.05 -19.96 3.20
CA GLY A 32 -54.30 -20.93 3.95
C GLY A 32 -53.90 -20.28 5.25
N CYS A 33 -54.53 -20.66 6.37
CA CYS A 33 -54.09 -20.33 7.72
C CYS A 33 -52.69 -20.90 7.94
N GLY A 34 -51.69 -20.05 8.01
CA GLY A 34 -50.36 -20.31 8.53
C GLY A 34 -49.95 -19.09 9.33
N GLY A 35 -49.98 -19.16 10.67
CA GLY A 35 -49.49 -18.13 11.55
C GLY A 35 -48.01 -17.94 11.30
N ALA A 36 -47.65 -17.03 10.41
CA ALA A 36 -46.32 -16.50 10.31
C ALA A 36 -46.14 -15.58 11.52
N SER A 37 -45.42 -16.06 12.53
CA SER A 37 -44.80 -15.17 13.50
C SER A 37 -43.98 -14.16 12.68
N ALA A 38 -44.42 -12.91 12.68
CA ALA A 38 -43.64 -11.81 12.15
C ALA A 38 -42.33 -11.81 12.95
N ALA A 39 -41.27 -12.34 12.34
CA ALA A 39 -39.94 -12.10 12.82
C ALA A 39 -39.78 -10.57 12.87
N LYS A 40 -39.69 -10.05 14.07
CA LYS A 40 -39.41 -8.64 14.32
C LYS A 40 -38.08 -8.40 13.63
N GLU A 41 -38.11 -7.76 12.49
CA GLU A 41 -36.92 -7.36 11.76
C GLU A 41 -36.19 -6.40 12.68
N GLU A 42 -35.12 -6.86 13.32
CA GLU A 42 -34.24 -6.00 14.10
C GLU A 42 -33.74 -4.92 13.16
N PRO A 43 -33.80 -3.64 13.54
CA PRO A 43 -33.30 -2.56 12.70
C PRO A 43 -31.82 -2.87 12.37
N PRO A 44 -31.37 -2.60 11.13
CA PRO A 44 -29.99 -2.82 10.76
C PRO A 44 -29.10 -2.06 11.75
N VAL A 45 -28.39 -2.79 12.57
CA VAL A 45 -27.40 -2.22 13.50
C VAL A 45 -26.43 -1.46 12.63
N ASP A 46 -26.35 -0.16 12.85
CA ASP A 46 -25.47 0.73 12.12
C ASP A 46 -24.05 0.18 12.25
N MET A 47 -23.42 -0.20 11.14
CA MET A 47 -22.07 -0.77 11.15
C MET A 47 -21.05 0.20 11.77
N VAL A 48 -21.36 1.49 11.79
CA VAL A 48 -20.56 2.52 12.45
C VAL A 48 -20.64 2.38 13.98
N GLU A 49 -21.81 2.07 14.52
CA GLU A 49 -22.01 1.87 15.96
C GLU A 49 -21.40 0.54 16.41
N GLN A 50 -21.48 -0.51 15.62
CA GLN A 50 -20.77 -1.78 15.90
C GLN A 50 -19.24 -1.61 15.87
N ALA A 51 -18.70 -0.78 15.00
CA ALA A 51 -17.28 -0.47 14.98
C ALA A 51 -16.81 0.24 16.26
N HIS A 52 -17.67 1.04 16.89
CA HIS A 52 -17.37 1.65 18.18
C HIS A 52 -17.43 0.66 19.36
N LEU A 53 -18.32 -0.31 19.30
CA LEU A 53 -18.46 -1.32 20.37
C LEU A 53 -17.35 -2.37 20.37
N THR A 54 -16.67 -2.57 19.22
CA THR A 54 -15.55 -3.52 19.09
C THR A 54 -14.18 -2.88 19.30
N ARG A 55 -14.08 -1.55 19.44
CA ARG A 55 -12.82 -0.89 19.74
C ARG A 55 -12.34 -1.27 21.13
N THR A 56 -11.24 -1.99 21.17
CA THR A 56 -10.51 -2.26 22.40
C THR A 56 -9.59 -1.09 22.74
N MET A 57 -9.15 -0.98 23.99
CA MET A 57 -8.16 0.05 24.35
C MET A 57 -6.81 -0.11 23.62
N LEU A 58 -6.54 -1.29 23.09
CA LEU A 58 -5.37 -1.55 22.23
C LEU A 58 -5.46 -0.80 20.90
N ASP A 59 -6.67 -0.52 20.43
CA ASP A 59 -6.92 0.19 19.16
C ASP A 59 -6.65 1.71 19.26
N ALA A 60 -6.38 2.22 20.47
CA ALA A 60 -6.06 3.63 20.67
C ALA A 60 -4.69 4.03 20.08
N PHE A 61 -3.78 3.06 19.91
CA PHE A 61 -2.40 3.28 19.45
C PHE A 61 -2.05 2.41 18.25
N VAL A 62 -3.00 2.19 17.35
CA VAL A 62 -2.75 1.37 16.15
C VAL A 62 -1.62 1.98 15.33
N PRO A 63 -0.59 1.19 14.94
CA PRO A 63 0.43 1.66 14.03
C PRO A 63 -0.18 2.06 12.68
N GLU A 64 0.16 3.24 12.22
CA GLU A 64 -0.34 3.81 10.97
C GLU A 64 0.82 3.98 9.98
N ALA A 65 0.63 3.50 8.74
CA ALA A 65 1.55 3.73 7.65
C ALA A 65 1.18 5.02 6.90
N ILE A 66 2.10 5.95 6.81
CA ILE A 66 1.95 7.20 6.07
C ILE A 66 2.77 7.15 4.78
N PRO A 67 2.22 7.60 3.63
CA PRO A 67 2.97 7.67 2.39
C PRO A 67 3.99 8.81 2.47
N VAL A 68 5.23 8.50 2.10
CA VAL A 68 6.32 9.48 2.01
C VAL A 68 7.07 9.30 0.69
N GLU A 69 7.76 10.34 0.25
CA GLU A 69 8.59 10.31 -0.94
C GLU A 69 10.07 10.30 -0.53
N ALA A 70 10.78 9.22 -0.88
CA ALA A 70 12.21 9.18 -0.81
C ALA A 70 12.79 9.93 -2.03
N ARG A 71 13.75 10.83 -1.82
CA ARG A 71 14.32 11.68 -2.87
C ARG A 71 15.83 11.78 -2.72
N ILE A 72 16.53 11.74 -3.87
CA ILE A 72 17.95 12.02 -3.99
C ILE A 72 18.17 13.00 -5.15
N ALA A 73 19.19 13.81 -5.07
CA ALA A 73 19.56 14.78 -6.09
C ALA A 73 20.98 14.50 -6.60
N ILE A 74 21.12 14.30 -7.90
CA ILE A 74 22.41 14.09 -8.57
C ILE A 74 22.84 15.35 -9.29
N SER A 75 24.06 15.77 -9.06
CA SER A 75 24.63 16.95 -9.70
C SER A 75 24.98 16.66 -11.14
N ALA A 76 24.65 17.60 -12.03
CA ALA A 76 25.00 17.49 -13.46
C ALA A 76 25.49 18.86 -13.97
N PRO A 77 26.67 19.34 -13.54
CA PRO A 77 27.18 20.63 -13.97
C PRO A 77 27.37 20.69 -15.49
N SER A 78 27.42 21.89 -16.04
CA SER A 78 27.66 22.09 -17.48
C SER A 78 28.98 21.43 -17.89
N GLY A 79 28.92 20.58 -18.93
CA GLY A 79 30.06 19.77 -19.37
C GLY A 79 30.27 18.45 -18.64
N ALA A 80 29.43 18.08 -17.68
CA ALA A 80 29.45 16.72 -17.09
C ALA A 80 29.14 15.68 -18.17
N ILE A 81 29.94 14.62 -18.22
CA ILE A 81 29.84 13.51 -19.18
C ILE A 81 29.29 12.21 -18.55
N GLY A 82 29.09 12.20 -17.22
CA GLY A 82 28.58 11.03 -16.49
C GLY A 82 28.49 11.27 -15.00
N ILE A 83 28.11 10.23 -14.25
CA ILE A 83 28.04 10.25 -12.78
C ILE A 83 29.41 9.93 -12.17
N THR A 84 29.69 10.47 -10.99
CA THR A 84 30.88 10.16 -10.21
C THR A 84 30.76 8.81 -9.52
N VAL A 85 31.87 8.25 -9.06
CA VAL A 85 31.91 6.98 -8.30
C VAL A 85 31.07 7.09 -7.01
N GLN A 86 31.11 8.26 -6.35
CA GLN A 86 30.34 8.49 -5.14
C GLN A 86 28.84 8.51 -5.44
N GLU A 87 28.42 9.25 -6.45
CA GLU A 87 27.01 9.30 -6.88
C GLU A 87 26.49 7.92 -7.33
N ALA A 88 27.34 7.13 -8.00
CA ALA A 88 27.01 5.75 -8.36
C ALA A 88 26.78 4.86 -7.12
N ALA A 89 27.56 5.05 -6.05
CA ALA A 89 27.37 4.32 -4.79
C ALA A 89 26.08 4.75 -4.09
N GLU A 90 25.77 6.05 -4.07
CA GLU A 90 24.54 6.60 -3.51
C GLU A 90 23.30 6.09 -4.29
N LEU A 91 23.36 6.10 -5.63
CA LEU A 91 22.31 5.57 -6.48
C LEU A 91 22.08 4.07 -6.25
N LYS A 92 23.16 3.31 -6.05
CA LYS A 92 23.06 1.87 -5.72
C LYS A 92 22.35 1.66 -4.39
N SER A 93 22.69 2.42 -3.35
CA SER A 93 22.02 2.38 -2.05
C SER A 93 20.53 2.73 -2.18
N PHE A 94 20.21 3.79 -2.93
CA PHE A 94 18.87 4.25 -3.20
C PHE A 94 18.04 3.21 -3.99
N ALA A 95 18.66 2.57 -4.98
CA ALA A 95 18.04 1.48 -5.73
C ALA A 95 17.72 0.27 -4.83
N GLN A 96 18.63 -0.09 -3.94
CA GLN A 96 18.40 -1.18 -2.98
C GLN A 96 17.28 -0.85 -1.98
N GLU A 97 17.18 0.40 -1.56
CA GLU A 97 16.08 0.87 -0.74
C GLU A 97 14.74 0.76 -1.49
N TYR A 98 14.71 1.19 -2.76
CA TYR A 98 13.53 1.02 -3.61
C TYR A 98 13.12 -0.44 -3.76
N VAL A 99 14.06 -1.34 -4.02
CA VAL A 99 13.76 -2.79 -4.16
C VAL A 99 13.12 -3.34 -2.88
N ARG A 100 13.51 -2.83 -1.71
CA ARG A 100 13.00 -3.28 -0.42
C ARG A 100 11.66 -2.63 -0.03
N LEU A 101 11.53 -1.32 -0.20
CA LEU A 101 10.43 -0.51 0.36
C LEU A 101 9.61 0.24 -0.69
N GLY A 102 10.09 0.31 -1.93
CA GLY A 102 9.50 1.15 -2.97
C GLY A 102 8.10 0.74 -3.37
N ARG A 103 7.30 1.74 -3.66
CA ARG A 103 5.95 1.60 -4.21
C ARG A 103 5.84 2.39 -5.52
N GLY A 104 5.24 1.77 -6.52
CA GLY A 104 5.10 2.40 -7.83
C GLY A 104 6.41 2.42 -8.63
N ASN A 105 6.62 3.51 -9.35
CA ASN A 105 7.80 3.69 -10.22
C ASN A 105 8.85 4.59 -9.54
N VAL A 106 10.11 4.39 -9.91
CA VAL A 106 11.18 5.36 -9.67
C VAL A 106 11.07 6.44 -10.74
N VAL A 107 10.95 7.70 -10.33
CA VAL A 107 10.83 8.85 -11.22
C VAL A 107 12.18 9.57 -11.30
N VAL A 108 12.73 9.69 -12.50
CA VAL A 108 13.94 10.46 -12.80
C VAL A 108 13.52 11.77 -13.46
N SER A 109 13.60 12.87 -12.73
CA SER A 109 13.23 14.20 -13.21
C SER A 109 14.46 14.92 -13.73
N VAL A 110 14.47 15.25 -15.03
CA VAL A 110 15.58 15.89 -15.73
C VAL A 110 15.29 17.39 -15.89
N PRO A 111 16.22 18.28 -15.53
CA PRO A 111 15.98 19.71 -15.65
C PRO A 111 15.89 20.14 -17.11
N THR A 112 14.87 20.94 -17.39
CA THR A 112 14.72 21.69 -18.62
C THR A 112 14.79 23.17 -18.32
N ASN A 113 15.08 23.99 -19.32
CA ASN A 113 15.21 25.43 -19.16
C ASN A 113 16.26 25.83 -18.09
N ALA A 114 17.40 25.11 -18.08
CA ALA A 114 18.58 25.35 -17.26
C ALA A 114 19.81 25.40 -18.16
N SER A 115 20.88 26.10 -17.73
CA SER A 115 22.11 26.20 -18.53
C SER A 115 22.80 24.83 -18.74
N ASN A 116 22.58 23.89 -17.84
CA ASN A 116 23.13 22.54 -17.86
C ASN A 116 22.17 21.46 -18.44
N SER A 117 21.05 21.85 -19.03
CA SER A 117 20.01 20.89 -19.48
C SER A 117 20.56 19.78 -20.40
N GLN A 118 21.49 20.12 -21.29
CA GLN A 118 22.09 19.14 -22.21
C GLN A 118 22.95 18.11 -21.47
N SER A 119 23.84 18.58 -20.57
CA SER A 119 24.67 17.70 -19.74
C SER A 119 23.80 16.83 -18.82
N ALA A 120 22.77 17.42 -18.22
CA ALA A 120 21.84 16.72 -17.36
C ALA A 120 21.09 15.60 -18.11
N ALA A 121 20.71 15.81 -19.37
CA ALA A 121 20.07 14.77 -20.19
C ALA A 121 21.02 13.59 -20.48
N GLN A 122 22.32 13.84 -20.67
CA GLN A 122 23.32 12.78 -20.83
C GLN A 122 23.52 12.02 -19.51
N VAL A 123 23.76 12.73 -18.41
CA VAL A 123 23.95 12.14 -17.07
C VAL A 123 22.70 11.33 -16.64
N ALA A 124 21.50 11.75 -17.03
CA ALA A 124 20.26 11.02 -16.71
C ALA A 124 20.22 9.60 -17.32
N GLN A 125 20.87 9.37 -18.44
CA GLN A 125 20.98 8.02 -19.03
C GLN A 125 21.88 7.13 -18.17
N ASP A 126 22.98 7.67 -17.63
CA ASP A 126 23.84 6.94 -16.73
C ASP A 126 23.17 6.69 -15.39
N VAL A 127 22.37 7.64 -14.88
CA VAL A 127 21.50 7.47 -13.69
C VAL A 127 20.54 6.28 -13.89
N GLN A 128 19.82 6.22 -15.01
CA GLN A 128 18.89 5.12 -15.29
C GLN A 128 19.63 3.77 -15.36
N ARG A 129 20.81 3.74 -15.99
CA ARG A 129 21.66 2.55 -16.03
C ARG A 129 22.13 2.13 -14.65
N ALA A 130 22.53 3.08 -13.81
CA ALA A 130 22.97 2.82 -12.43
C ALA A 130 21.80 2.28 -11.56
N LEU A 131 20.60 2.82 -11.70
CA LEU A 131 19.40 2.30 -11.05
C LEU A 131 19.09 0.86 -11.48
N PHE A 132 19.16 0.58 -12.78
CA PHE A 132 18.98 -0.78 -13.30
C PHE A 132 20.03 -1.77 -12.76
N LEU A 133 21.29 -1.38 -12.76
CA LEU A 133 22.37 -2.18 -12.17
C LEU A 133 22.24 -2.33 -10.64
N GLY A 134 21.55 -1.40 -9.98
CA GLY A 134 21.18 -1.45 -8.57
C GLY A 134 20.01 -2.41 -8.26
N GLY A 135 19.37 -2.98 -9.28
CA GLY A 135 18.29 -3.96 -9.15
C GLY A 135 16.87 -3.43 -9.41
N VAL A 136 16.73 -2.20 -9.87
CA VAL A 136 15.43 -1.65 -10.29
C VAL A 136 15.08 -2.17 -11.68
N ASP A 137 13.90 -2.77 -11.85
CA ASP A 137 13.43 -3.19 -13.17
C ASP A 137 13.29 -1.96 -14.08
N PHE A 138 13.78 -2.07 -15.32
CA PHE A 138 13.74 -0.96 -16.26
C PHE A 138 12.32 -0.47 -16.54
N SER A 139 11.34 -1.36 -16.53
CA SER A 139 9.92 -1.01 -16.70
C SER A 139 9.36 -0.15 -15.55
N LYS A 140 10.06 -0.09 -14.42
CA LYS A 140 9.73 0.71 -13.24
C LYS A 140 10.46 2.04 -13.20
N ILE A 141 11.36 2.31 -14.14
CA ILE A 141 12.07 3.59 -14.22
C ILE A 141 11.33 4.49 -15.21
N SER A 142 10.79 5.59 -14.69
CA SER A 142 10.11 6.62 -15.49
C SER A 142 10.97 7.87 -15.53
N ALA A 143 11.28 8.38 -16.70
CA ALA A 143 11.99 9.64 -16.85
C ALA A 143 11.07 10.74 -17.39
N GLY A 144 11.17 11.94 -16.84
CA GLY A 144 10.38 13.10 -17.27
C GLY A 144 11.10 14.41 -17.05
N PRO A 145 10.72 15.47 -17.78
CA PRO A 145 11.31 16.80 -17.61
C PRO A 145 10.69 17.53 -16.42
N TYR A 146 11.48 18.40 -15.77
CA TYR A 146 10.97 19.43 -14.86
C TYR A 146 11.53 20.80 -15.20
N GLN A 147 10.80 21.86 -14.88
CA GLN A 147 11.19 23.23 -15.16
C GLN A 147 12.15 23.76 -14.09
N ALA A 148 13.40 24.02 -14.48
CA ALA A 148 14.45 24.48 -13.57
C ALA A 148 14.55 26.00 -13.43
N GLN A 149 13.63 26.76 -14.02
CA GLN A 149 13.51 28.21 -13.89
C GLN A 149 14.81 29.01 -14.15
N GLY A 150 15.63 28.57 -15.10
CA GLY A 150 16.87 29.28 -15.48
C GLY A 150 18.05 29.06 -14.53
N GLN A 151 18.00 28.09 -13.63
CA GLN A 151 19.15 27.72 -12.75
C GLN A 151 20.38 27.36 -13.59
N ALA A 152 21.57 27.77 -13.13
CA ALA A 152 22.81 27.51 -13.83
C ALA A 152 23.19 26.01 -13.76
N ASN A 153 23.01 25.37 -12.60
CA ASN A 153 23.33 23.97 -12.34
C ASN A 153 22.16 23.30 -11.63
N ALA A 154 21.11 23.01 -12.39
CA ALA A 154 19.94 22.32 -11.87
C ALA A 154 20.22 20.81 -11.69
N PRO A 155 19.92 20.21 -10.54
CA PRO A 155 20.17 18.80 -10.29
C PRO A 155 19.18 17.89 -11.02
N ILE A 156 19.55 16.63 -11.26
CA ILE A 156 18.63 15.57 -11.62
C ILE A 156 18.01 15.08 -10.31
N LEU A 157 16.68 15.07 -10.22
CA LEU A 157 15.95 14.62 -9.06
C LEU A 157 15.46 13.20 -9.30
N ILE A 158 15.74 12.28 -8.37
CA ILE A 158 15.27 10.91 -8.43
C ILE A 158 14.42 10.67 -7.19
N SER A 159 13.21 10.14 -7.40
CA SER A 159 12.29 9.90 -6.29
C SER A 159 11.47 8.63 -6.48
N PHE A 160 10.99 8.08 -5.37
CA PHE A 160 9.99 7.02 -5.33
C PHE A 160 9.14 7.13 -4.08
N GLY A 161 7.92 6.60 -4.16
CA GLY A 161 7.01 6.53 -3.02
C GLY A 161 7.36 5.33 -2.11
N ARG A 162 7.30 5.51 -0.81
CA ARG A 162 7.37 4.46 0.21
C ARG A 162 6.42 4.77 1.36
N TYR A 163 6.30 3.86 2.30
CA TYR A 163 5.59 4.11 3.55
C TYR A 163 6.57 4.26 4.70
N GLU A 164 6.23 5.14 5.64
CA GLU A 164 6.87 5.26 6.94
C GLU A 164 5.83 5.06 8.03
N THR A 165 6.27 4.65 9.20
CA THR A 165 5.39 4.51 10.36
C THR A 165 5.18 5.87 11.01
N LYS A 166 3.93 6.23 11.24
CA LYS A 166 3.61 7.42 12.03
C LYS A 166 4.11 7.23 13.46
N PRO A 167 4.90 8.16 14.00
CA PRO A 167 5.41 8.04 15.35
C PRO A 167 4.28 7.97 16.39
N ILE A 168 4.32 6.97 17.26
CA ILE A 168 3.40 6.82 18.38
C ILE A 168 4.04 7.45 19.61
N VAL A 169 3.47 8.54 20.11
CA VAL A 169 3.94 9.24 21.29
C VAL A 169 3.14 8.79 22.50
N CYS A 170 3.80 8.12 23.43
CA CYS A 170 3.19 7.66 24.67
C CYS A 170 3.23 8.75 25.75
N ALA A 171 2.12 8.91 26.47
CA ALA A 171 2.07 9.80 27.63
C ALA A 171 3.12 9.39 28.70
N PRO A 172 3.73 10.34 29.42
CA PRO A 172 4.70 10.04 30.45
C PRO A 172 4.07 9.27 31.62
N TRP A 173 4.90 8.54 32.38
CA TRP A 173 4.44 7.78 33.56
C TRP A 173 3.82 8.65 34.64
N THR A 174 4.13 9.94 34.68
CA THR A 174 3.55 10.90 35.62
C THR A 174 2.04 11.09 35.43
N SER A 175 1.48 10.69 34.29
CA SER A 175 0.03 10.69 34.03
C SER A 175 -0.68 9.42 34.53
N PHE A 176 0.06 8.45 35.11
CA PHE A 176 -0.52 7.23 35.63
C PHE A 176 -1.25 7.50 36.95
N ASP A 177 -2.55 7.24 36.99
CA ASP A 177 -3.37 7.31 38.18
C ASP A 177 -3.60 5.89 38.75
N PRO A 178 -2.97 5.53 39.88
CA PRO A 178 -3.12 4.20 40.47
C PRO A 178 -4.55 3.90 40.93
N ARG A 179 -5.41 4.90 41.08
CA ARG A 179 -6.81 4.70 41.48
C ARG A 179 -7.62 4.03 40.35
N LYS A 180 -7.28 4.33 39.10
CA LYS A 180 -7.92 3.70 37.93
C LYS A 180 -7.64 2.21 37.83
N THR A 181 -6.52 1.75 38.39
CA THR A 181 -6.19 0.31 38.41
C THR A 181 -6.95 -0.48 39.45
N ALA A 182 -7.38 0.17 40.55
CA ALA A 182 -8.23 -0.46 41.59
C ALA A 182 -9.64 -0.77 41.05
N GLU A 183 -10.10 -0.02 40.07
CA GLU A 183 -11.38 -0.23 39.39
C GLU A 183 -11.29 -1.22 38.22
N ASN A 184 -10.15 -1.89 38.02
CA ASN A 184 -9.87 -2.81 36.90
C ASN A 184 -10.01 -2.13 35.55
N ILE A 185 -9.82 -0.80 35.47
CA ILE A 185 -9.82 -0.02 34.25
C ILE A 185 -8.37 0.06 33.75
N PRO A 186 -8.07 -0.35 32.48
CA PRO A 186 -6.73 -0.21 31.94
C PRO A 186 -6.29 1.26 31.92
N PRO A 187 -5.00 1.56 32.19
CA PRO A 187 -4.50 2.93 32.14
C PRO A 187 -4.59 3.49 30.71
N ASP A 188 -4.75 4.81 30.56
CA ASP A 188 -4.93 5.50 29.28
C ASP A 188 -3.81 5.24 28.26
N ARG A 189 -2.64 4.81 28.73
CA ARG A 189 -1.47 4.43 27.92
C ARG A 189 -1.34 2.94 27.64
N PHE A 190 -2.35 2.14 28.01
CA PHE A 190 -2.30 0.69 27.81
C PHE A 190 -2.10 0.34 26.34
N GLY A 191 -1.13 -0.51 26.05
CA GLY A 191 -0.76 -0.90 24.69
C GLY A 191 0.11 0.10 23.93
N CYS A 192 0.27 1.36 24.42
CA CYS A 192 1.04 2.37 23.70
C CYS A 192 2.49 1.94 23.45
N ALA A 193 3.22 1.54 24.48
CA ALA A 193 4.62 1.12 24.32
C ALA A 193 4.77 -0.13 23.44
N GLN A 194 3.83 -1.07 23.54
CA GLN A 194 3.84 -2.27 22.72
C GLN A 194 3.62 -1.93 21.25
N ASN A 195 2.64 -1.09 20.93
CA ASN A 195 2.36 -0.67 19.57
C ASN A 195 3.44 0.27 19.02
N ALA A 196 4.05 1.11 19.85
CA ALA A 196 5.21 1.91 19.46
C ALA A 196 6.42 1.02 19.09
N ASN A 197 6.67 -0.04 19.88
CA ASN A 197 7.73 -1.01 19.56
C ASN A 197 7.40 -1.78 18.28
N LEU A 198 6.16 -2.23 18.09
CA LEU A 198 5.72 -2.88 16.85
C LEU A 198 5.95 -1.95 15.65
N ALA A 199 5.55 -0.69 15.77
CA ALA A 199 5.74 0.32 14.72
C ALA A 199 7.22 0.56 14.39
N ALA A 200 8.11 0.49 15.39
CA ALA A 200 9.55 0.65 15.18
C ALA A 200 10.24 -0.59 14.63
N MET A 201 9.67 -1.78 14.85
CA MET A 201 10.27 -3.07 14.46
C MET A 201 9.80 -3.56 13.09
N VAL A 202 8.72 -3.04 12.56
CA VAL A 202 8.21 -3.47 11.25
C VAL A 202 9.21 -3.14 10.15
N ALA A 203 9.54 -4.13 9.32
CA ALA A 203 10.52 -3.97 8.25
C ALA A 203 9.99 -3.12 7.08
N ASP A 204 8.69 -3.19 6.81
CA ASP A 204 7.99 -2.40 5.80
C ASP A 204 6.65 -1.92 6.36
N PRO A 205 6.51 -0.63 6.67
CA PRO A 205 5.27 -0.08 7.20
C PRO A 205 4.05 -0.26 6.30
N GLY A 206 4.26 -0.47 5.01
CA GLY A 206 3.18 -0.79 4.08
C GLY A 206 2.42 -2.08 4.41
N ASP A 207 3.00 -2.97 5.21
CA ASP A 207 2.35 -4.21 5.65
C ASP A 207 1.18 -3.94 6.63
N PHE A 208 1.12 -2.75 7.25
CA PHE A 208 -0.05 -2.33 8.03
C PHE A 208 -1.28 -1.99 7.18
N LEU A 209 -1.11 -1.78 5.87
CA LEU A 209 -2.21 -1.46 4.96
C LEU A 209 -2.86 -2.71 4.34
N GLY A 210 -2.28 -3.87 4.54
CA GLY A 210 -2.76 -5.15 4.02
C GLY A 210 -1.66 -6.05 3.48
N ASP A 211 -2.06 -7.22 3.06
CA ASP A 211 -1.14 -8.23 2.55
C ASP A 211 -0.41 -7.74 1.28
N ARG A 212 0.87 -8.02 1.21
CA ARG A 212 1.62 -7.83 -0.03
C ARG A 212 1.06 -8.76 -1.10
N LYS A 213 1.04 -8.28 -2.34
CA LYS A 213 0.81 -9.19 -3.47
C LYS A 213 1.93 -10.21 -3.46
N ASP A 214 1.56 -11.45 -3.12
CA ASP A 214 2.49 -12.56 -3.19
C ASP A 214 3.04 -12.67 -4.62
N GLY A 215 4.37 -12.82 -4.72
CA GLY A 215 4.98 -13.28 -5.94
C GLY A 215 4.46 -14.68 -6.31
N THR A 216 4.76 -15.14 -7.51
CA THR A 216 4.40 -16.50 -7.95
C THR A 216 4.93 -17.52 -6.93
N ARG A 217 4.04 -18.08 -6.13
CA ARG A 217 4.38 -19.13 -5.16
C ARG A 217 4.60 -20.44 -5.92
N ASP A 218 5.63 -21.17 -5.53
CA ASP A 218 5.84 -22.53 -6.02
C ASP A 218 4.73 -23.45 -5.48
N ALA A 219 3.75 -23.75 -6.33
CA ALA A 219 2.62 -24.61 -5.98
C ALA A 219 3.06 -26.01 -5.53
N ALA A 220 4.13 -26.55 -6.10
CA ALA A 220 4.67 -27.85 -5.71
C ALA A 220 5.24 -27.82 -4.29
N ARG A 221 5.90 -26.74 -3.89
CA ARG A 221 6.40 -26.56 -2.52
C ARG A 221 5.27 -26.45 -1.51
N ILE A 222 4.21 -25.71 -1.85
CA ILE A 222 3.01 -25.57 -1.00
C ILE A 222 2.34 -26.94 -0.84
N GLN A 223 2.11 -27.67 -1.94
CA GLN A 223 1.50 -28.98 -1.93
C GLN A 223 2.29 -29.96 -1.08
N ASN A 224 3.61 -30.00 -1.21
CA ASN A 224 4.48 -30.82 -0.37
C ASN A 224 4.37 -30.49 1.12
N GLY A 225 4.20 -29.22 1.48
CA GLY A 225 3.95 -28.77 2.85
C GLY A 225 2.62 -29.30 3.40
N ILE A 226 1.56 -29.16 2.60
CA ILE A 226 0.21 -29.66 2.95
C ILE A 226 0.23 -31.19 3.13
N ASP A 227 0.87 -31.92 2.22
CA ASP A 227 0.93 -33.39 2.28
C ASP A 227 1.73 -33.89 3.48
N LYS A 228 2.84 -33.21 3.83
CA LYS A 228 3.57 -33.52 5.06
C LYS A 228 2.73 -33.26 6.31
N HIS A 229 2.00 -32.16 6.34
CA HIS A 229 1.11 -31.84 7.46
C HIS A 229 -0.01 -32.87 7.62
N ARG A 230 -0.67 -33.24 6.51
CA ARG A 230 -1.73 -34.29 6.50
C ARG A 230 -1.23 -35.68 6.95
N LYS A 231 0.03 -35.97 6.67
CA LYS A 231 0.69 -37.24 7.11
C LYS A 231 1.22 -37.17 8.56
N GLY A 232 0.97 -36.06 9.29
CA GLY A 232 1.46 -35.85 10.65
C GLY A 232 2.96 -35.60 10.76
N GLY A 233 3.60 -35.28 9.64
CA GLY A 233 5.02 -34.88 9.62
C GLY A 233 5.21 -33.49 10.18
N VAL A 234 5.91 -33.36 11.30
CA VAL A 234 6.38 -32.05 11.78
C VAL A 234 7.51 -31.59 10.85
N PRO A 235 7.51 -30.34 10.34
CA PRO A 235 8.65 -29.85 9.60
C PRO A 235 9.90 -29.93 10.50
N ALA A 236 10.92 -30.63 10.04
CA ALA A 236 12.20 -30.65 10.74
C ALA A 236 12.71 -29.19 10.82
N VAL A 237 12.75 -28.65 12.02
CA VAL A 237 13.45 -27.39 12.28
C VAL A 237 14.93 -27.69 12.05
N SER A 238 15.42 -27.37 10.84
CA SER A 238 16.84 -27.42 10.52
C SER A 238 17.53 -26.26 11.26
N GLY A 239 17.91 -26.52 12.49
CA GLY A 239 18.52 -25.55 13.40
C GLY A 239 18.49 -26.09 14.81
N ALA A 240 19.07 -27.30 15.02
CA ALA A 240 19.42 -27.71 16.35
C ALA A 240 20.48 -26.73 16.85
N VAL A 241 20.06 -25.71 17.61
CA VAL A 241 20.94 -25.00 18.50
C VAL A 241 21.48 -26.04 19.48
N ALA A 242 22.72 -26.46 19.28
CA ALA A 242 23.41 -27.28 20.26
C ALA A 242 23.53 -26.42 21.53
N VAL A 243 22.66 -26.67 22.50
CA VAL A 243 22.82 -26.15 23.84
C VAL A 243 24.03 -26.87 24.40
N GLY A 244 25.20 -26.20 24.36
CA GLY A 244 26.42 -26.67 24.97
C GLY A 244 26.19 -26.85 26.47
N GLY A 245 26.08 -28.10 26.89
CA GLY A 245 26.08 -28.48 28.29
C GLY A 245 27.47 -28.17 28.85
N GLY A 246 27.60 -27.06 29.59
CA GLY A 246 28.74 -26.80 30.45
C GLY A 246 28.78 -27.83 31.59
N LYS A 247 29.89 -28.53 31.71
CA LYS A 247 30.25 -29.24 32.93
C LYS A 247 30.83 -28.25 33.94
#